data_be90f8c9c6b999292981965a6c964212
#
_entry.id   be90f8c9c6b999292981965a6c964212
#
_cell.length_a   1.000
_cell.length_b   1.000
_cell.length_c   1.000
_cell.angle_alpha   90.00
_cell.angle_beta   90.00
_cell.angle_gamma   90.00
#
_symmetry.space_group_name_H-M   'P 1'
#
loop_
_entity.id
_entity.type
_entity.pdbx_description
1 polymer ?
#
loop_
_entity_poly.entity_id
_entity_poly.type
_entity_poly.pdbx_seq_one_letter_code
_entity_poly.pdbx_strand_id
1 'polypeptide(L)'
;MSGLLAGLRNGESESRVGVYVDGPNVFREEFDVDLDDIREAAASEGNLAVKRLYLDDGAPPELIRAAEARGFEVVVTSGDVDVKLAVDVTEAVVDDTVDTLVVVSRDTDFKPALEVANRRGVRTVALAPGEHGRSDALRNAAQADLTLE
;
A
#
# COMPACT_ATOMS: atom_id res chain seq x y z
N MET A 1 20.61 -2.90 -27.49
CA MET A 1 20.28 -3.09 -26.96
C MET A 1 19.46 -3.58 -26.89
N SER A 2 19.35 -4.27 -27.49
CA SER A 2 18.37 -4.73 -27.08
C SER A 2 18.44 -5.15 -25.94
N GLY A 3 19.39 -5.77 -25.66
CA GLY A 3 19.52 -6.06 -24.29
C GLY A 3 19.32 -4.81 -23.53
N LEU A 4 19.82 -3.78 -24.10
CA LEU A 4 19.66 -2.49 -23.48
C LEU A 4 18.22 -2.04 -23.49
N LEU A 5 17.54 -2.21 -24.61
CA LEU A 5 16.15 -1.86 -24.69
C LEU A 5 15.32 -2.74 -23.80
N ALA A 6 15.66 -4.01 -23.75
CA ALA A 6 15.00 -4.89 -22.81
C ALA A 6 15.23 -4.42 -21.39
N GLY A 7 16.43 -3.92 -21.10
CA GLY A 7 16.74 -3.36 -19.80
C GLY A 7 15.86 -2.17 -19.45
N LEU A 8 15.57 -1.32 -20.41
CA LEU A 8 14.70 -0.18 -20.16
C LEU A 8 13.28 -0.61 -19.86
N ARG A 9 12.77 -1.58 -20.60
CA ARG A 9 11.45 -2.12 -20.29
C ARG A 9 11.46 -2.86 -18.97
N ASN A 10 12.53 -3.57 -18.70
CA ASN A 10 12.66 -4.27 -17.44
C ASN A 10 12.74 -3.29 -16.27
N GLY A 11 13.31 -2.10 -16.51
CA GLY A 11 13.34 -1.08 -15.50
C GLY A 11 11.96 -0.70 -15.02
N GLU A 12 11.01 -0.65 -15.96
CA GLU A 12 9.61 -0.40 -15.60
C GLU A 12 9.04 -1.55 -14.80
N SER A 13 9.25 -2.80 -15.28
CA SER A 13 8.74 -3.97 -14.60
C SER A 13 9.51 -4.26 -13.31
N GLU A 14 10.67 -3.65 -13.14
CA GLU A 14 11.47 -3.79 -11.94
C GLU A 14 11.24 -2.67 -10.93
N SER A 15 10.27 -1.79 -11.20
CA SER A 15 9.89 -0.76 -10.24
C SER A 15 9.55 -1.42 -8.91
N ARG A 16 10.17 -0.92 -7.85
CA ARG A 16 9.98 -1.47 -6.50
C ARG A 16 8.71 -0.90 -5.92
N VAL A 17 7.76 -1.77 -5.63
CA VAL A 17 6.45 -1.37 -5.10
C VAL A 17 6.39 -1.71 -3.62
N GLY A 18 5.98 -0.73 -2.82
CA GLY A 18 5.64 -0.98 -1.42
C GLY A 18 4.13 -0.88 -1.26
N VAL A 19 3.50 -1.92 -0.74
CA VAL A 19 2.08 -1.90 -0.43
C VAL A 19 1.90 -1.90 1.09
N TYR A 20 1.14 -0.91 1.57
CA TYR A 20 0.93 -0.66 2.99
C TYR A 20 -0.56 -0.64 3.24
N VAL A 21 -1.04 -1.62 4.01
CA VAL A 21 -2.47 -1.87 4.20
C VAL A 21 -2.89 -1.47 5.61
N ASP A 22 -3.85 -0.55 5.69
CA ASP A 22 -4.45 -0.15 6.95
C ASP A 22 -5.55 -1.16 7.30
N GLY A 23 -5.18 -2.19 8.07
CA GLY A 23 -6.05 -3.30 8.37
C GLY A 23 -7.38 -2.92 9.01
N PRO A 24 -7.38 -2.13 10.10
CA PRO A 24 -8.64 -1.74 10.74
C PRO A 24 -9.59 -0.98 9.84
N ASN A 25 -9.06 -0.25 8.87
CA ASN A 25 -9.90 0.50 7.92
C ASN A 25 -10.39 -0.36 6.76
N VAL A 26 -9.66 -1.41 6.42
CA VAL A 26 -9.90 -2.18 5.20
C VAL A 26 -10.66 -3.47 5.49
N PHE A 27 -10.30 -4.17 6.58
CA PHE A 27 -10.92 -5.46 6.91
C PHE A 27 -12.13 -5.28 7.84
N ARG A 28 -13.12 -4.59 7.32
CA ARG A 28 -14.39 -4.36 7.98
C ARG A 28 -15.45 -5.17 7.26
N GLU A 29 -16.50 -5.55 8.00
CA GLU A 29 -17.56 -6.40 7.43
C GLU A 29 -18.22 -5.80 6.20
N GLU A 30 -18.36 -4.48 6.15
CA GLU A 30 -18.98 -3.81 5.01
C GLU A 30 -18.11 -3.82 3.76
N PHE A 31 -16.83 -4.20 3.87
CA PHE A 31 -15.94 -4.31 2.73
C PHE A 31 -15.57 -5.78 2.54
N ASP A 32 -15.91 -6.33 1.40
CA ASP A 32 -15.57 -7.72 1.08
C ASP A 32 -14.18 -7.73 0.42
N VAL A 33 -13.15 -7.53 1.26
CA VAL A 33 -11.78 -7.36 0.78
C VAL A 33 -10.95 -8.59 1.05
N ASP A 34 -10.21 -9.01 0.04
CA ASP A 34 -9.34 -10.17 0.08
C ASP A 34 -7.88 -9.72 -0.06
N LEU A 35 -7.01 -10.29 0.75
CA LEU A 35 -5.57 -10.00 0.70
C LEU A 35 -4.97 -10.32 -0.67
N ASP A 36 -5.47 -11.36 -1.33
CA ASP A 36 -4.98 -11.72 -2.66
C ASP A 36 -5.33 -10.64 -3.68
N ASP A 37 -6.52 -10.04 -3.58
CA ASP A 37 -6.93 -8.96 -4.47
C ASP A 37 -6.05 -7.72 -4.27
N ILE A 38 -5.72 -7.41 -3.02
CA ILE A 38 -4.82 -6.31 -2.70
C ILE A 38 -3.44 -6.58 -3.31
N ARG A 39 -2.93 -7.79 -3.11
CA ARG A 39 -1.61 -8.15 -3.63
C ARG A 39 -1.57 -8.08 -5.15
N GLU A 40 -2.60 -8.57 -5.82
CA GLU A 40 -2.67 -8.54 -7.28
C GLU A 40 -2.74 -7.11 -7.80
N ALA A 41 -3.54 -6.26 -7.17
CA ALA A 41 -3.66 -4.87 -7.57
C ALA A 41 -2.31 -4.15 -7.42
N ALA A 42 -1.62 -4.37 -6.32
CA ALA A 42 -0.31 -3.77 -6.09
C ALA A 42 0.74 -4.33 -7.06
N ALA A 43 0.68 -5.62 -7.36
CA ALA A 43 1.63 -6.27 -8.27
C ALA A 43 1.50 -5.75 -9.69
N SER A 44 0.34 -5.19 -10.06
CA SER A 44 0.17 -4.60 -11.38
C SER A 44 1.03 -3.35 -11.56
N GLU A 45 1.54 -2.78 -10.48
CA GLU A 45 2.37 -1.58 -10.52
C GLU A 45 3.87 -1.88 -10.62
N GLY A 46 4.28 -3.11 -10.39
CA GLY A 46 5.68 -3.51 -10.44
C GLY A 46 6.00 -4.67 -9.51
N ASN A 47 7.24 -4.77 -9.12
CA ASN A 47 7.71 -5.83 -8.22
C ASN A 47 7.41 -5.48 -6.78
N LEU A 48 6.72 -6.37 -6.06
CA LEU A 48 6.39 -6.15 -4.66
C LEU A 48 7.64 -6.33 -3.79
N ALA A 49 8.26 -5.22 -3.44
CA ALA A 49 9.45 -5.21 -2.60
C ALA A 49 9.08 -5.16 -1.11
N VAL A 50 7.99 -4.50 -0.78
CA VAL A 50 7.50 -4.38 0.59
C VAL A 50 6.01 -4.69 0.59
N LYS A 51 5.58 -5.57 1.49
CA LYS A 51 4.16 -5.89 1.70
C LYS A 51 3.92 -5.87 3.19
N ARG A 52 3.22 -4.86 3.68
CA ARG A 52 2.95 -4.72 5.11
C ARG A 52 1.47 -4.57 5.38
N LEU A 53 1.02 -5.33 6.37
CA LEU A 53 -0.35 -5.23 6.88
C LEU A 53 -0.27 -4.71 8.32
N TYR A 54 -0.93 -3.59 8.56
CA TYR A 54 -0.95 -2.94 9.86
C TYR A 54 -2.23 -3.29 10.59
N LEU A 55 -2.09 -3.77 11.81
CA LEU A 55 -3.22 -4.21 12.62
C LEU A 55 -3.10 -3.66 14.04
N ASP A 56 -4.23 -3.58 14.74
CA ASP A 56 -4.22 -3.28 16.15
C ASP A 56 -4.11 -4.58 16.96
N ASP A 57 -3.98 -4.45 18.27
CA ASP A 57 -3.76 -5.61 19.16
C ASP A 57 -4.99 -6.48 19.35
N GLY A 58 -6.14 -6.09 18.81
CA GLY A 58 -7.35 -6.89 18.81
C GLY A 58 -7.55 -7.75 17.57
N ALA A 59 -6.56 -7.79 16.69
CA ALA A 59 -6.71 -8.50 15.40
C ALA A 59 -6.80 -10.01 15.63
N PRO A 60 -7.68 -10.70 14.85
CA PRO A 60 -7.79 -12.15 14.97
C PRO A 60 -6.51 -12.85 14.52
N PRO A 61 -6.08 -13.89 15.27
CA PRO A 61 -4.88 -14.65 14.86
C PRO A 61 -4.97 -15.24 13.46
N GLU A 62 -6.17 -15.59 13.01
CA GLU A 62 -6.38 -16.14 11.67
C GLU A 62 -5.99 -15.15 10.58
N LEU A 63 -6.28 -13.88 10.81
CA LEU A 63 -5.92 -12.84 9.84
C LEU A 63 -4.41 -12.67 9.77
N ILE A 64 -3.74 -12.72 10.91
CA ILE A 64 -2.29 -12.62 10.96
C ILE A 64 -1.66 -13.78 10.19
N ARG A 65 -2.14 -15.01 10.44
CA ARG A 65 -1.62 -16.18 9.74
C ARG A 65 -1.87 -16.12 8.24
N ALA A 66 -3.06 -15.67 7.85
CA ALA A 66 -3.41 -15.56 6.44
C ALA A 66 -2.51 -14.54 5.73
N ALA A 67 -2.21 -13.44 6.39
CA ALA A 67 -1.36 -12.41 5.82
C ALA A 67 0.08 -12.90 5.68
N GLU A 68 0.61 -13.55 6.72
CA GLU A 68 1.97 -14.09 6.67
C GLU A 68 2.12 -15.17 5.61
N ALA A 69 1.09 -16.01 5.44
CA ALA A 69 1.10 -17.03 4.41
C ALA A 69 1.17 -16.43 3.00
N ARG A 70 0.73 -15.19 2.84
CA ARG A 70 0.78 -14.47 1.56
C ARG A 70 1.98 -13.55 1.42
N GLY A 71 2.91 -13.64 2.35
CA GLY A 71 4.14 -12.88 2.29
C GLY A 71 4.05 -11.46 2.84
N PHE A 72 2.98 -11.13 3.56
CA PHE A 72 2.90 -9.84 4.22
C PHE A 72 3.66 -9.87 5.53
N GLU A 73 4.38 -8.79 5.79
CA GLU A 73 4.91 -8.52 7.11
C GLU A 73 3.76 -7.89 7.91
N VAL A 74 3.42 -8.48 9.06
CA VAL A 74 2.34 -7.98 9.88
C VAL A 74 2.92 -7.09 10.98
N VAL A 75 2.44 -5.87 11.04
CA VAL A 75 2.87 -4.90 12.05
C VAL A 75 1.69 -4.64 12.99
N VAL A 76 1.84 -5.06 14.23
CA VAL A 76 0.79 -4.88 15.25
C VAL A 76 1.19 -3.74 16.16
N THR A 77 0.28 -2.78 16.34
CA THR A 77 0.52 -1.67 17.23
C THR A 77 -0.64 -1.51 18.20
N SER A 78 -0.32 -1.16 19.43
CA SER A 78 -1.35 -0.90 20.45
C SER A 78 -1.86 0.54 20.38
N GLY A 79 -1.24 1.38 19.56
CA GLY A 79 -1.64 2.76 19.39
C GLY A 79 -2.39 2.98 18.08
N ASP A 80 -2.23 4.16 17.53
CA ASP A 80 -2.89 4.53 16.28
C ASP A 80 -2.20 3.85 15.10
N VAL A 81 -2.90 2.95 14.47
CA VAL A 81 -2.40 2.19 13.31
C VAL A 81 -2.03 3.14 12.18
N ASP A 82 -2.88 4.13 11.90
CA ASP A 82 -2.67 5.09 10.83
C ASP A 82 -1.38 5.90 11.03
N VAL A 83 -1.07 6.26 12.27
CA VAL A 83 0.16 7.01 12.57
C VAL A 83 1.38 6.15 12.28
N LYS A 84 1.36 4.89 12.73
CA LYS A 84 2.48 3.97 12.49
C LYS A 84 2.69 3.75 10.98
N LEU A 85 1.61 3.54 10.26
CA LEU A 85 1.67 3.35 8.81
C LEU A 85 2.25 4.59 8.12
N ALA A 86 1.77 5.78 8.51
CA ALA A 86 2.25 7.02 7.90
C ALA A 86 3.73 7.24 8.14
N VAL A 87 4.21 6.93 9.35
CA VAL A 87 5.63 7.03 9.67
C VAL A 87 6.45 6.06 8.82
N ASP A 88 6.02 4.81 8.73
CA ASP A 88 6.75 3.79 7.98
C ASP A 88 6.79 4.12 6.48
N VAL A 89 5.70 4.63 5.94
CA VAL A 89 5.62 5.06 4.54
C VAL A 89 6.60 6.21 4.28
N THR A 90 6.58 7.20 5.16
CA THR A 90 7.48 8.36 5.01
C THR A 90 8.94 7.92 5.09
N GLU A 91 9.25 7.02 6.01
CA GLU A 91 10.60 6.49 6.16
C GLU A 91 11.04 5.74 4.90
N ALA A 92 10.16 4.92 4.33
CA ALA A 92 10.48 4.20 3.09
C ALA A 92 10.76 5.16 1.94
N VAL A 93 10.04 6.25 1.88
CA VAL A 93 10.25 7.28 0.84
C VAL A 93 11.58 7.98 1.04
N VAL A 94 11.87 8.39 2.27
CA VAL A 94 13.11 9.11 2.58
C VAL A 94 14.33 8.21 2.37
N ASP A 95 14.22 6.93 2.71
CA ASP A 95 15.31 5.96 2.56
C ASP A 95 15.41 5.38 1.14
N ASP A 96 14.58 5.83 0.23
CA ASP A 96 14.58 5.37 -1.17
C ASP A 96 14.40 3.86 -1.28
N THR A 97 13.49 3.32 -0.48
CA THR A 97 13.22 1.87 -0.45
C THR A 97 12.30 1.45 -1.57
N VAL A 98 11.40 2.33 -2.02
CA VAL A 98 10.39 2.02 -3.02
C VAL A 98 10.35 3.08 -4.11
N ASP A 99 9.94 2.67 -5.29
CA ASP A 99 9.72 3.56 -6.43
C ASP A 99 8.25 3.92 -6.58
N THR A 100 7.37 3.01 -6.15
CA THR A 100 5.93 3.20 -6.18
C THR A 100 5.37 2.82 -4.82
N LEU A 101 4.50 3.65 -4.31
CA LEU A 101 3.86 3.49 -3.01
C LEU A 101 2.37 3.24 -3.24
N VAL A 102 1.88 2.10 -2.74
CA VAL A 102 0.46 1.78 -2.76
C VAL A 102 -0.05 1.80 -1.32
N VAL A 103 -0.94 2.73 -1.02
CA VAL A 103 -1.57 2.81 0.30
C VAL A 103 -2.99 2.32 0.18
N VAL A 104 -3.34 1.32 0.98
CA VAL A 104 -4.67 0.70 0.96
C VAL A 104 -5.40 1.15 2.21
N SER A 105 -6.26 2.14 2.05
CA SER A 105 -7.00 2.74 3.15
C SER A 105 -8.07 3.68 2.58
N ARG A 106 -8.98 4.07 3.44
CA ARG A 106 -9.93 5.16 3.14
C ARG A 106 -9.68 6.36 4.05
N ASP A 107 -8.61 6.32 4.85
CA ASP A 107 -8.32 7.35 5.84
C ASP A 107 -7.58 8.51 5.19
N THR A 108 -8.08 9.72 5.39
CA THR A 108 -7.47 10.93 4.83
C THR A 108 -6.19 11.35 5.55
N ASP A 109 -5.90 10.77 6.70
CA ASP A 109 -4.73 11.12 7.49
C ASP A 109 -3.42 10.77 6.76
N PHE A 110 -3.47 9.95 5.72
CA PHE A 110 -2.29 9.61 4.93
C PHE A 110 -1.94 10.64 3.87
N LYS A 111 -2.78 11.63 3.67
CA LYS A 111 -2.54 12.65 2.65
C LYS A 111 -1.16 13.30 2.78
N PRO A 112 -0.70 13.74 3.97
CA PRO A 112 0.63 14.33 4.08
C PRO A 112 1.76 13.38 3.67
N ALA A 113 1.64 12.09 3.96
CA ALA A 113 2.64 11.10 3.57
C ALA A 113 2.70 10.96 2.04
N LEU A 114 1.54 10.96 1.38
CA LEU A 114 1.49 10.90 -0.09
C LEU A 114 2.10 12.16 -0.70
N GLU A 115 1.88 13.30 -0.08
CA GLU A 115 2.44 14.55 -0.58
C GLU A 115 3.97 14.55 -0.49
N VAL A 116 4.53 14.03 0.59
CA VAL A 116 5.99 13.87 0.72
C VAL A 116 6.52 12.95 -0.38
N ALA A 117 5.84 11.82 -0.60
CA ALA A 117 6.24 10.88 -1.63
C ALA A 117 6.22 11.53 -3.01
N ASN A 118 5.16 12.25 -3.33
CA ASN A 118 5.04 12.94 -4.61
C ASN A 118 6.19 13.93 -4.82
N ARG A 119 6.53 14.69 -3.79
CA ARG A 119 7.62 15.68 -3.89
C ARG A 119 8.98 15.03 -4.09
N ARG A 120 9.14 13.79 -3.65
CA ARG A 120 10.39 13.06 -3.78
C ARG A 120 10.45 12.18 -5.02
N GLY A 121 9.44 12.28 -5.88
CA GLY A 121 9.44 11.54 -7.13
C GLY A 121 8.98 10.09 -7.03
N VAL A 122 8.42 9.70 -5.90
CA VAL A 122 7.85 8.38 -5.73
C VAL A 122 6.41 8.40 -6.27
N ARG A 123 6.09 7.44 -7.13
CA ARG A 123 4.74 7.31 -7.65
C ARG A 123 3.80 6.86 -6.54
N THR A 124 2.67 7.51 -6.40
CA THR A 124 1.71 7.20 -5.34
C THR A 124 0.41 6.65 -5.93
N VAL A 125 -0.09 5.59 -5.32
CA VAL A 125 -1.35 4.96 -5.72
C VAL A 125 -2.21 4.79 -4.47
N ALA A 126 -3.42 5.33 -4.49
CA ALA A 126 -4.39 5.13 -3.42
C ALA A 126 -5.31 3.98 -3.86
N LEU A 127 -5.35 2.91 -3.07
CA LEU A 127 -6.17 1.73 -3.36
C LEU A 127 -7.31 1.70 -2.36
N ALA A 128 -8.53 1.90 -2.86
CA ALA A 128 -9.73 1.89 -2.02
C ALA A 128 -10.26 0.46 -1.88
N PRO A 129 -10.74 0.08 -0.69
CA PRO A 129 -11.26 -1.28 -0.46
C PRO A 129 -12.64 -1.53 -1.06
N GLY A 130 -13.15 -0.64 -1.87
CA GLY A 130 -14.44 -0.74 -2.53
C GLY A 130 -14.99 0.66 -2.73
N GLU A 131 -16.11 0.77 -3.44
CA GLU A 131 -16.71 2.08 -3.70
C GLU A 131 -16.99 2.84 -2.41
N HIS A 132 -17.50 2.16 -1.39
CA HIS A 132 -17.82 2.79 -0.12
C HIS A 132 -16.59 3.15 0.70
N GLY A 133 -15.45 2.59 0.36
CA GLY A 133 -14.20 2.88 1.05
C GLY A 133 -13.36 3.94 0.36
N ARG A 134 -13.89 4.60 -0.66
CA ARG A 134 -13.15 5.62 -1.39
C ARG A 134 -13.09 6.91 -0.59
N SER A 135 -11.93 7.53 -0.63
CA SER A 135 -11.70 8.84 -0.02
C SER A 135 -11.27 9.80 -1.13
N ASP A 136 -12.06 10.81 -1.39
CA ASP A 136 -11.72 11.78 -2.43
C ASP A 136 -10.45 12.55 -2.09
N ALA A 137 -10.23 12.85 -0.83
CA ALA A 137 -9.02 13.56 -0.42
C ALA A 137 -7.78 12.69 -0.67
N LEU A 138 -7.86 11.41 -0.37
CA LEU A 138 -6.74 10.50 -0.58
C LEU A 138 -6.50 10.28 -2.07
N ARG A 139 -7.57 10.08 -2.84
CA ARG A 139 -7.50 9.94 -4.29
C ARG A 139 -6.83 11.15 -4.94
N ASN A 140 -7.22 12.34 -4.49
CA ASN A 140 -6.70 13.58 -5.08
C ASN A 140 -5.25 13.84 -4.70
N ALA A 141 -4.81 13.33 -3.56
CA ALA A 141 -3.41 13.46 -3.14
C ALA A 141 -2.51 12.47 -3.87
N ALA A 142 -3.02 11.31 -4.27
CA ALA A 142 -2.25 10.31 -4.98
C ALA A 142 -2.19 10.63 -6.47
N GLN A 143 -1.16 10.12 -7.15
CA GLN A 143 -1.02 10.28 -8.60
C GLN A 143 -1.95 9.34 -9.37
N ALA A 144 -2.34 8.24 -8.75
CA ALA A 144 -3.28 7.28 -9.34
C ALA A 144 -4.18 6.74 -8.25
N ASP A 145 -5.35 6.26 -8.63
CA ASP A 145 -6.25 5.62 -7.70
C ASP A 145 -6.85 4.36 -8.32
N LEU A 146 -7.05 3.36 -7.48
CA LEU A 146 -7.67 2.10 -7.85
C LEU A 146 -8.75 1.80 -6.83
N THR A 147 -9.76 1.05 -7.25
CA THR A 147 -10.82 0.61 -6.34
C THR A 147 -10.97 -0.90 -6.48
N LEU A 148 -10.92 -1.61 -5.35
CA LEU A 148 -11.19 -3.05 -5.32
C LEU A 148 -12.70 -3.28 -5.45
N GLU A 149 -13.08 -4.29 -6.21
CA GLU A 149 -14.50 -4.59 -6.42
C GLU A 149 -14.86 -5.98 -5.99
#